data_6a00174f3c479870a5892a2bc51fb793
#
_entry.id   6a00174f3c479870a5892a2bc51fb793
#
_cell.length_a   1.000
_cell.length_b   1.000
_cell.length_c   1.000
_cell.angle_alpha   90.00
_cell.angle_beta   90.00
_cell.angle_gamma   90.00
#
_symmetry.space_group_name_H-M   'P 1'
#
loop_
_entity.id
_entity.type
_entity.pdbx_description
1 polymer ?
#
loop_
_entity_poly.entity_id
_entity_poly.type
_entity_poly.pdbx_seq_one_letter_code
_entity_poly.pdbx_strand_id
1 'polypeptide(L)'
;MKKHILFFLLHLYTYSVYPQLFFNEVSSSFDFNHSYFQGISGAGLSFADFNNDGLDDISIPTNGEKSIFFFKNDGTKLISQNFNISYPYQVKQILWIDYDNDNDKDLYLTSFNGKNKLFENDGFFYFNDVTNLLNLPDSISNSFGSSWADINNDGYIDLLQTYRTADTLSNTIKIFLSDSALSFHEITSTTNISELSKLPFCASFVDIDNNNLLDLYIANDKSSGNSMYYNNGNL
;
A
#
# COMPACT_ATOMS: atom_id res chain seq x y z
N MET A 1 57.52 -20.55 54.85
CA MET A 1 56.04 -20.58 54.73
C MET A 1 55.66 -19.85 53.46
N LYS A 2 55.30 -20.56 52.40
CA LYS A 2 54.76 -19.98 51.16
C LYS A 2 53.21 -19.83 51.28
N LYS A 3 52.68 -18.61 51.24
CA LYS A 3 51.29 -18.38 51.22
C LYS A 3 50.79 -18.55 49.78
N HIS A 4 49.92 -19.54 49.53
CA HIS A 4 49.18 -19.68 48.29
C HIS A 4 47.93 -18.78 48.37
N ILE A 5 47.85 -17.80 47.46
CA ILE A 5 46.67 -16.98 47.27
C ILE A 5 45.80 -17.69 46.21
N LEU A 6 44.64 -18.17 46.62
CA LEU A 6 43.66 -18.81 45.75
C LEU A 6 42.77 -17.71 45.15
N PHE A 7 42.89 -17.48 43.85
CA PHE A 7 41.97 -16.57 43.12
C PHE A 7 40.69 -17.35 42.76
N PHE A 8 39.60 -16.98 43.36
CA PHE A 8 38.27 -17.40 42.89
C PHE A 8 37.84 -16.49 41.73
N LEU A 9 37.79 -17.04 40.52
CA LEU A 9 37.14 -16.40 39.36
C LEU A 9 35.61 -16.61 39.49
N LEU A 10 34.93 -15.56 39.90
CA LEU A 10 33.48 -15.53 39.90
C LEU A 10 33.00 -15.31 38.46
N HIS A 11 32.51 -16.35 37.78
CA HIS A 11 31.84 -16.21 36.50
C HIS A 11 30.41 -15.67 36.74
N LEU A 12 30.21 -14.40 36.50
CA LEU A 12 28.87 -13.77 36.42
C LEU A 12 28.23 -14.17 35.09
N TYR A 13 27.35 -15.15 35.11
CA TYR A 13 26.45 -15.42 34.00
C TYR A 13 25.35 -14.33 33.98
N THR A 14 25.46 -13.37 33.07
CA THR A 14 24.34 -12.47 32.77
C THR A 14 23.34 -13.22 31.90
N TYR A 15 22.21 -13.61 32.48
CA TYR A 15 21.06 -14.06 31.69
C TYR A 15 20.38 -12.84 31.10
N SER A 16 20.44 -12.70 29.77
CA SER A 16 19.59 -11.76 29.07
C SER A 16 18.14 -12.27 29.12
N VAL A 17 17.33 -11.69 29.99
CA VAL A 17 15.89 -11.94 30.00
C VAL A 17 15.32 -11.09 28.87
N TYR A 18 15.04 -11.70 27.72
CA TYR A 18 14.25 -11.05 26.69
C TYR A 18 12.80 -10.96 27.15
N PRO A 19 12.14 -9.80 27.02
CA PRO A 19 10.72 -9.72 27.34
C PRO A 19 9.97 -10.71 26.43
N GLN A 20 9.17 -11.57 27.04
CA GLN A 20 8.35 -12.49 26.29
C GLN A 20 7.16 -11.72 25.74
N LEU A 21 7.00 -11.70 24.41
CA LEU A 21 5.84 -11.11 23.75
C LEU A 21 4.66 -12.08 23.85
N PHE A 22 3.52 -11.55 24.27
CA PHE A 22 2.24 -12.28 24.31
C PHE A 22 1.25 -11.58 23.40
N PHE A 23 0.58 -12.34 22.57
CA PHE A 23 -0.53 -11.85 21.74
C PHE A 23 -1.83 -12.46 22.25
N ASN A 24 -2.83 -11.61 22.47
CA ASN A 24 -4.16 -12.03 22.80
C ASN A 24 -5.09 -11.77 21.62
N GLU A 25 -5.96 -12.74 21.31
CA GLU A 25 -7.03 -12.54 20.34
C GLU A 25 -8.13 -11.69 20.98
N VAL A 26 -8.47 -10.55 20.36
CA VAL A 26 -9.41 -9.55 20.89
C VAL A 26 -10.49 -9.13 19.89
N SER A 27 -10.62 -9.78 18.75
CA SER A 27 -11.58 -9.42 17.69
C SER A 27 -13.01 -9.27 18.22
N SER A 28 -13.40 -10.16 19.15
CA SER A 28 -14.74 -10.10 19.78
C SER A 28 -14.95 -8.87 20.67
N SER A 29 -13.87 -8.27 21.18
CA SER A 29 -13.94 -7.07 22.03
C SER A 29 -14.19 -5.81 21.19
N PHE A 30 -13.89 -5.87 19.88
CA PHE A 30 -14.06 -4.77 18.95
C PHE A 30 -15.23 -4.96 17.99
N ASP A 31 -16.04 -6.02 18.17
CA ASP A 31 -17.09 -6.43 17.23
C ASP A 31 -16.57 -6.61 15.78
N PHE A 32 -15.32 -7.07 15.68
CA PHE A 32 -14.56 -7.15 14.45
C PHE A 32 -14.67 -8.55 13.86
N ASN A 33 -15.79 -8.83 13.22
CA ASN A 33 -16.04 -10.12 12.56
C ASN A 33 -16.47 -9.91 11.10
N HIS A 34 -15.51 -9.49 10.30
CA HIS A 34 -15.73 -9.23 8.87
C HIS A 34 -14.99 -10.23 8.01
N SER A 35 -15.61 -10.68 6.92
CA SER A 35 -15.03 -11.58 5.96
C SER A 35 -15.02 -10.97 4.56
N TYR A 36 -14.02 -11.33 3.76
CA TYR A 36 -13.94 -10.93 2.35
C TYR A 36 -14.92 -11.70 1.45
N PHE A 37 -15.73 -12.58 2.02
CA PHE A 37 -16.67 -13.44 1.32
C PHE A 37 -16.03 -14.27 0.19
N GLN A 38 -16.67 -14.36 -0.97
CA GLN A 38 -16.25 -15.20 -2.11
C GLN A 38 -15.28 -14.48 -3.06
N GLY A 39 -14.54 -13.48 -2.58
CA GLY A 39 -13.56 -12.78 -3.41
C GLY A 39 -12.40 -13.66 -3.88
N ILE A 40 -11.88 -13.39 -5.08
CA ILE A 40 -10.73 -14.11 -5.65
C ILE A 40 -9.44 -13.60 -5.02
N SER A 41 -8.58 -14.51 -4.55
CA SER A 41 -7.20 -14.23 -4.08
C SER A 41 -7.07 -13.24 -2.92
N GLY A 42 -8.11 -13.10 -2.08
CA GLY A 42 -8.08 -12.19 -0.94
C GLY A 42 -7.90 -10.72 -1.30
N ALA A 43 -7.66 -9.88 -0.29
CA ALA A 43 -7.30 -8.47 -0.44
C ALA A 43 -6.51 -8.00 0.79
N GLY A 44 -5.73 -6.93 0.63
CA GLY A 44 -5.01 -6.27 1.72
C GLY A 44 -5.93 -5.30 2.46
N LEU A 45 -5.97 -5.37 3.79
CA LEU A 45 -6.55 -4.33 4.61
C LEU A 45 -5.56 -3.15 4.72
N SER A 46 -6.07 -1.97 5.09
CA SER A 46 -5.23 -0.80 5.32
C SER A 46 -5.28 -0.37 6.77
N PHE A 47 -4.12 -0.03 7.31
CA PHE A 47 -3.96 0.74 8.53
C PHE A 47 -3.38 2.09 8.15
N ALA A 48 -4.09 3.17 8.46
CA ALA A 48 -3.65 4.54 8.22
C ALA A 48 -4.43 5.49 9.13
N ASP A 49 -3.76 6.49 9.65
CA ASP A 49 -4.41 7.61 10.33
C ASP A 49 -5.11 8.48 9.27
N PHE A 50 -6.33 8.12 8.87
CA PHE A 50 -7.05 8.82 7.81
C PHE A 50 -7.69 10.12 8.29
N ASN A 51 -7.75 10.35 9.60
CA ASN A 51 -8.36 11.54 10.19
C ASN A 51 -7.34 12.48 10.89
N ASN A 52 -6.05 12.16 10.80
CA ASN A 52 -4.94 12.94 11.36
C ASN A 52 -5.03 13.16 12.89
N ASP A 53 -5.57 12.17 13.64
CA ASP A 53 -5.65 12.24 15.10
C ASP A 53 -4.47 11.53 15.83
N GLY A 54 -3.54 10.96 15.08
CA GLY A 54 -2.35 10.29 15.58
C GLY A 54 -2.55 8.80 15.89
N LEU A 55 -3.71 8.23 15.56
CA LEU A 55 -4.03 6.82 15.75
C LEU A 55 -4.35 6.17 14.41
N ASP A 56 -3.70 5.03 14.12
CA ASP A 56 -4.02 4.28 12.91
C ASP A 56 -5.46 3.75 12.94
N ASP A 57 -6.19 4.04 11.87
CA ASP A 57 -7.54 3.59 11.59
C ASP A 57 -7.52 2.34 10.71
N ILE A 58 -8.65 1.66 10.56
CA ILE A 58 -8.74 0.42 9.78
C ILE A 58 -9.71 0.56 8.61
N SER A 59 -9.25 0.15 7.42
CA SER A 59 -10.11 0.01 6.24
C SER A 59 -10.08 -1.42 5.74
N ILE A 60 -11.26 -2.05 5.60
CA ILE A 60 -11.40 -3.44 5.22
C ILE A 60 -12.04 -3.53 3.85
N PRO A 61 -11.36 -4.14 2.88
CA PRO A 61 -11.89 -4.31 1.54
C PRO A 61 -13.01 -5.35 1.52
N THR A 62 -13.84 -5.27 0.49
CA THR A 62 -14.91 -6.23 0.22
C THR A 62 -14.84 -6.75 -1.21
N ASN A 63 -15.66 -7.77 -1.51
CA ASN A 63 -15.76 -8.34 -2.85
C ASN A 63 -16.66 -7.53 -3.81
N GLY A 64 -17.12 -6.33 -3.40
CA GLY A 64 -18.03 -5.48 -4.15
C GLY A 64 -19.53 -5.73 -3.90
N GLU A 65 -19.90 -6.82 -3.19
CA GLU A 65 -21.29 -7.07 -2.78
C GLU A 65 -21.70 -6.21 -1.58
N LYS A 66 -20.72 -5.71 -0.85
CA LYS A 66 -20.90 -4.83 0.32
C LYS A 66 -19.99 -3.62 0.21
N SER A 67 -20.36 -2.55 0.89
CA SER A 67 -19.52 -1.37 1.02
C SER A 67 -18.21 -1.72 1.73
N ILE A 68 -17.14 -0.98 1.42
CA ILE A 68 -15.88 -1.01 2.16
C ILE A 68 -16.19 -0.63 3.61
N PHE A 69 -15.59 -1.35 4.56
CA PHE A 69 -15.73 -1.01 5.97
C PHE A 69 -14.59 -0.10 6.41
N PHE A 70 -14.96 1.00 7.04
CA PHE A 70 -14.03 1.96 7.63
C PHE A 70 -14.26 2.03 9.13
N PHE A 71 -13.19 1.99 9.91
CA PHE A 71 -13.25 2.07 11.37
C PHE A 71 -12.23 3.08 11.86
N LYS A 72 -12.74 4.12 12.52
CA LYS A 72 -11.91 5.05 13.27
C LYS A 72 -11.49 4.42 14.58
N ASN A 73 -10.21 4.54 14.90
CA ASN A 73 -9.65 4.18 16.21
C ASN A 73 -9.74 5.40 17.15
N ASP A 74 -10.39 5.27 18.30
CA ASP A 74 -10.46 6.33 19.31
C ASP A 74 -9.49 6.10 20.49
N GLY A 75 -8.54 5.14 20.32
CA GLY A 75 -7.60 4.72 21.35
C GLY A 75 -8.16 3.70 22.34
N THR A 76 -9.47 3.46 22.32
CA THR A 76 -10.13 2.47 23.20
C THR A 76 -10.97 1.46 22.43
N LYS A 77 -11.49 1.82 21.29
CA LYS A 77 -12.33 0.99 20.41
C LYS A 77 -12.26 1.44 18.96
N LEU A 78 -12.75 0.58 18.07
CA LEU A 78 -12.96 0.87 16.66
C LEU A 78 -14.41 1.34 16.46
N ILE A 79 -14.58 2.52 15.84
CA ILE A 79 -15.89 3.13 15.58
C ILE A 79 -16.15 3.08 14.09
N SER A 80 -17.17 2.36 13.66
CA SER A 80 -17.57 2.29 12.25
C SER A 80 -17.85 3.69 11.68
N GLN A 81 -17.27 3.95 10.51
CA GLN A 81 -17.47 5.16 9.73
C GLN A 81 -18.24 4.82 8.46
N ASN A 82 -19.08 5.75 8.01
CA ASN A 82 -19.84 5.61 6.78
C ASN A 82 -19.55 6.80 5.86
N PHE A 83 -18.65 6.57 4.91
CA PHE A 83 -18.32 7.57 3.89
C PHE A 83 -19.23 7.43 2.68
N ASN A 84 -19.38 8.50 1.88
CA ASN A 84 -20.20 8.54 0.68
C ASN A 84 -19.59 7.75 -0.51
N ILE A 85 -18.74 6.75 -0.24
CA ILE A 85 -18.07 5.95 -1.24
C ILE A 85 -18.96 4.76 -1.64
N SER A 86 -19.30 4.70 -2.91
CA SER A 86 -19.98 3.56 -3.53
C SER A 86 -19.03 2.90 -4.53
N TYR A 87 -18.61 1.67 -4.23
CA TYR A 87 -17.64 0.95 -5.06
C TYR A 87 -18.09 -0.51 -5.26
N PRO A 88 -18.66 -0.85 -6.43
CA PRO A 88 -19.30 -2.15 -6.64
C PRO A 88 -18.37 -3.25 -7.10
N TYR A 89 -17.06 -3.02 -7.11
CA TYR A 89 -16.07 -3.98 -7.59
C TYR A 89 -15.29 -4.63 -6.46
N GLN A 90 -14.62 -5.74 -6.79
CA GLN A 90 -13.75 -6.44 -5.86
C GLN A 90 -12.48 -5.64 -5.57
N VAL A 91 -12.39 -5.05 -4.38
CA VAL A 91 -11.21 -4.28 -3.94
C VAL A 91 -10.04 -5.21 -3.66
N LYS A 92 -8.85 -4.86 -4.13
CA LYS A 92 -7.60 -5.58 -3.87
C LYS A 92 -6.69 -4.87 -2.90
N GLN A 93 -6.58 -3.56 -3.03
CA GLN A 93 -5.78 -2.73 -2.14
C GLN A 93 -6.53 -1.45 -1.83
N ILE A 94 -6.39 -0.98 -0.61
CA ILE A 94 -6.87 0.31 -0.13
C ILE A 94 -5.65 1.12 0.28
N LEU A 95 -5.48 2.29 -0.28
CA LEU A 95 -4.39 3.20 0.06
C LEU A 95 -4.96 4.56 0.45
N TRP A 96 -4.55 5.05 1.61
CA TRP A 96 -4.76 6.42 2.05
C TRP A 96 -3.50 7.22 1.72
N ILE A 97 -3.65 8.22 0.89
CA ILE A 97 -2.58 9.07 0.36
C ILE A 97 -3.00 10.53 0.45
N ASP A 98 -2.06 11.42 0.37
CA ASP A 98 -2.27 12.85 0.20
C ASP A 98 -1.70 13.18 -1.18
N TYR A 99 -2.55 13.06 -2.25
CA TYR A 99 -2.04 13.14 -3.62
C TYR A 99 -1.81 14.58 -4.08
N ASP A 100 -2.49 15.55 -3.46
CA ASP A 100 -2.48 16.96 -3.84
C ASP A 100 -1.80 17.90 -2.83
N ASN A 101 -1.26 17.31 -1.75
CA ASN A 101 -0.53 18.02 -0.68
C ASN A 101 -1.40 19.02 0.10
N ASP A 102 -2.70 18.75 0.25
CA ASP A 102 -3.60 19.61 1.05
C ASP A 102 -3.66 19.21 2.52
N ASN A 103 -2.93 18.15 2.93
CA ASN A 103 -2.78 17.57 4.25
C ASN A 103 -3.99 16.76 4.74
N ASP A 104 -4.96 16.48 3.93
CA ASP A 104 -5.94 15.44 4.25
C ASP A 104 -5.62 14.12 3.50
N LYS A 105 -6.33 13.07 3.81
CA LYS A 105 -6.06 11.76 3.19
C LYS A 105 -7.14 11.43 2.18
N ASP A 106 -6.69 11.21 0.95
CA ASP A 106 -7.46 10.71 -0.17
C ASP A 106 -7.45 9.19 -0.21
N LEU A 107 -8.37 8.62 -0.96
CA LEU A 107 -8.52 7.16 -1.02
C LEU A 107 -8.28 6.63 -2.43
N TYR A 108 -7.25 5.80 -2.59
CA TYR A 108 -7.03 5.05 -3.81
C TYR A 108 -7.39 3.59 -3.66
N LEU A 109 -8.18 3.05 -4.60
CA LEU A 109 -8.65 1.67 -4.64
C LEU A 109 -8.15 0.97 -5.89
N THR A 110 -7.54 -0.20 -5.71
CA THR A 110 -7.29 -1.12 -6.84
C THR A 110 -8.35 -2.20 -6.88
N SER A 111 -8.60 -2.75 -8.07
CA SER A 111 -9.68 -3.70 -8.28
C SER A 111 -9.31 -4.88 -9.17
N PHE A 112 -9.87 -6.03 -8.83
CA PHE A 112 -9.99 -7.16 -9.73
C PHE A 112 -11.37 -7.16 -10.39
N ASN A 113 -11.43 -7.26 -11.71
CA ASN A 113 -12.66 -7.14 -12.51
C ASN A 113 -13.40 -5.81 -12.38
N GLY A 114 -12.69 -4.74 -12.02
CA GLY A 114 -13.28 -3.43 -11.85
C GLY A 114 -12.34 -2.31 -12.26
N LYS A 115 -12.75 -1.10 -11.94
CA LYS A 115 -11.98 0.11 -12.20
C LYS A 115 -11.20 0.50 -10.97
N ASN A 116 -9.93 0.89 -11.14
CA ASN A 116 -9.22 1.58 -10.07
C ASN A 116 -9.83 2.96 -9.88
N LYS A 117 -9.86 3.46 -8.67
CA LYS A 117 -10.47 4.75 -8.36
C LYS A 117 -9.62 5.56 -7.40
N LEU A 118 -9.51 6.86 -7.69
CA LEU A 118 -9.02 7.86 -6.77
C LEU A 118 -10.19 8.73 -6.33
N PHE A 119 -10.40 8.80 -5.03
CA PHE A 119 -11.40 9.62 -4.38
C PHE A 119 -10.71 10.72 -3.59
N GLU A 120 -10.90 11.95 -3.99
CA GLU A 120 -10.45 13.15 -3.29
C GLU A 120 -11.35 13.41 -2.08
N ASN A 121 -10.75 13.64 -0.92
CA ASN A 121 -11.41 14.08 0.31
C ASN A 121 -11.52 15.62 0.29
N ASP A 122 -12.62 16.16 0.72
CA ASP A 122 -12.79 17.62 0.81
C ASP A 122 -12.38 18.22 2.17
N GLY A 123 -11.63 17.44 2.99
CA GLY A 123 -11.26 17.78 4.35
C GLY A 123 -12.36 17.53 5.39
N PHE A 124 -13.54 17.11 4.97
CA PHE A 124 -14.68 16.79 5.83
C PHE A 124 -15.20 15.37 5.62
N PHE A 125 -14.37 14.49 5.04
CA PHE A 125 -14.71 13.10 4.70
C PHE A 125 -15.84 12.95 3.68
N TYR A 126 -16.03 13.93 2.83
CA TYR A 126 -16.85 13.79 1.63
C TYR A 126 -15.94 13.53 0.43
N PHE A 127 -16.12 12.40 -0.23
CA PHE A 127 -15.20 11.88 -1.24
C PHE A 127 -15.77 12.07 -2.64
N ASN A 128 -14.98 12.67 -3.53
CA ASN A 128 -15.29 12.88 -4.94
C ASN A 128 -14.45 11.96 -5.83
N ASP A 129 -15.03 11.24 -6.76
CA ASP A 129 -14.29 10.47 -7.75
C ASP A 129 -13.60 11.41 -8.76
N VAL A 130 -12.30 11.56 -8.64
CA VAL A 130 -11.47 12.43 -9.49
C VAL A 130 -10.65 11.65 -10.53
N THR A 131 -10.81 10.33 -10.62
CA THR A 131 -10.03 9.45 -11.49
C THR A 131 -9.92 9.96 -12.92
N ASN A 132 -11.05 10.27 -13.55
CA ASN A 132 -11.09 10.76 -14.93
C ASN A 132 -10.59 12.20 -15.05
N LEU A 133 -10.85 13.03 -14.03
CA LEU A 133 -10.44 14.44 -14.01
C LEU A 133 -8.92 14.55 -14.06
N LEU A 134 -8.25 13.63 -13.37
CA LEU A 134 -6.79 13.58 -13.28
C LEU A 134 -6.12 12.71 -14.36
N ASN A 135 -6.84 12.30 -15.39
CA ASN A 135 -6.35 11.44 -16.48
C ASN A 135 -5.83 10.06 -16.03
N LEU A 136 -6.23 9.57 -14.86
CA LEU A 136 -5.95 8.21 -14.45
C LEU A 136 -6.82 7.20 -15.21
N PRO A 137 -6.34 5.96 -15.46
CA PRO A 137 -7.11 4.96 -16.19
C PRO A 137 -8.42 4.61 -15.49
N ASP A 138 -9.56 4.88 -16.14
CA ASP A 138 -10.89 4.51 -15.68
C ASP A 138 -11.51 3.40 -16.55
N SER A 139 -10.76 2.32 -16.77
CA SER A 139 -11.21 1.13 -17.47
C SER A 139 -11.22 -0.08 -16.56
N ILE A 140 -12.07 -1.07 -16.87
CA ILE A 140 -12.07 -2.33 -16.14
C ILE A 140 -10.69 -2.99 -16.33
N SER A 141 -10.07 -3.34 -15.22
CA SER A 141 -8.73 -3.93 -15.18
C SER A 141 -8.64 -5.02 -14.10
N ASN A 142 -7.59 -5.82 -14.19
CA ASN A 142 -7.24 -6.78 -13.16
C ASN A 142 -6.02 -6.24 -12.41
N SER A 143 -6.22 -5.21 -11.59
CA SER A 143 -5.18 -4.59 -10.78
C SER A 143 -5.14 -5.22 -9.40
N PHE A 144 -3.93 -5.56 -8.93
CA PHE A 144 -3.76 -6.11 -7.59
C PHE A 144 -3.08 -5.10 -6.67
N GLY A 145 -1.93 -4.57 -7.08
CA GLY A 145 -1.15 -3.67 -6.26
C GLY A 145 -0.86 -2.34 -6.95
N SER A 146 -0.62 -1.34 -6.13
CA SER A 146 -0.11 -0.04 -6.53
C SER A 146 0.89 0.47 -5.50
N SER A 147 1.73 1.41 -5.88
CA SER A 147 2.65 2.12 -5.00
C SER A 147 2.65 3.59 -5.37
N TRP A 148 2.67 4.44 -4.36
CA TRP A 148 2.69 5.89 -4.52
C TRP A 148 3.96 6.45 -3.86
N ALA A 149 4.72 7.24 -4.59
CA ALA A 149 5.91 7.90 -4.10
C ALA A 149 6.34 9.00 -5.07
N ASP A 150 7.02 10.02 -4.59
CA ASP A 150 7.66 11.04 -5.40
C ASP A 150 8.95 10.46 -6.02
N ILE A 151 8.86 9.95 -7.28
CA ILE A 151 9.98 9.25 -7.94
C ILE A 151 10.92 10.18 -8.71
N ASN A 152 10.51 11.43 -8.91
CA ASN A 152 11.27 12.44 -9.62
C ASN A 152 11.75 13.59 -8.72
N ASN A 153 11.40 13.55 -7.41
CA ASN A 153 11.73 14.56 -6.40
C ASN A 153 11.17 15.96 -6.72
N ASP A 154 9.96 16.03 -7.28
CA ASP A 154 9.27 17.29 -7.55
C ASP A 154 8.32 17.74 -6.44
N GLY A 155 8.14 16.92 -5.40
CA GLY A 155 7.29 17.16 -4.23
C GLY A 155 5.87 16.64 -4.36
N TYR A 156 5.50 16.00 -5.49
CA TYR A 156 4.21 15.36 -5.67
C TYR A 156 4.38 13.85 -5.83
N ILE A 157 3.46 13.09 -5.27
CA ILE A 157 3.54 11.64 -5.36
C ILE A 157 3.04 11.13 -6.70
N ASP A 158 3.78 10.18 -7.26
CA ASP A 158 3.54 9.50 -8.52
C ASP A 158 2.94 8.12 -8.29
N LEU A 159 2.31 7.54 -9.31
CA LEU A 159 1.63 6.26 -9.23
C LEU A 159 2.35 5.19 -10.03
N LEU A 160 2.65 4.07 -9.39
CA LEU A 160 2.90 2.79 -10.05
C LEU A 160 1.70 1.88 -9.87
N GLN A 161 1.21 1.30 -10.97
CA GLN A 161 0.07 0.39 -10.99
C GLN A 161 0.46 -0.94 -11.61
N THR A 162 0.12 -2.06 -10.94
CA THR A 162 0.30 -3.41 -11.49
C THR A 162 -0.97 -3.91 -12.14
N TYR A 163 -0.82 -4.66 -13.24
CA TYR A 163 -1.94 -5.26 -13.99
C TYR A 163 -1.68 -6.75 -14.22
N ARG A 164 -2.73 -7.54 -14.18
CA ARG A 164 -2.69 -8.94 -14.60
C ARG A 164 -3.45 -9.08 -15.91
N THR A 165 -2.73 -9.35 -16.98
CA THR A 165 -3.31 -9.56 -18.30
C THR A 165 -2.90 -10.92 -18.87
N ALA A 166 -3.75 -11.49 -19.71
CA ALA A 166 -3.40 -12.65 -20.51
C ALA A 166 -2.62 -12.27 -21.79
N ASP A 167 -2.58 -10.99 -22.12
CA ASP A 167 -1.81 -10.48 -23.25
C ASP A 167 -0.31 -10.44 -22.90
N THR A 168 0.46 -11.30 -23.57
CA THR A 168 1.90 -11.43 -23.35
C THR A 168 2.73 -10.33 -24.00
N LEU A 169 2.11 -9.46 -24.79
CA LEU A 169 2.76 -8.33 -25.45
C LEU A 169 2.54 -7.02 -24.71
N SER A 170 1.63 -6.98 -23.75
CA SER A 170 1.36 -5.80 -22.95
C SER A 170 2.25 -5.76 -21.70
N ASN A 171 2.73 -4.59 -21.36
CA ASN A 171 3.41 -4.36 -20.08
C ASN A 171 2.41 -4.52 -18.93
N THR A 172 2.81 -5.25 -17.90
CA THR A 172 1.96 -5.56 -16.75
C THR A 172 2.12 -4.57 -15.60
N ILE A 173 2.90 -3.52 -15.81
CA ILE A 173 2.95 -2.36 -14.93
C ILE A 173 2.78 -1.08 -15.75
N LYS A 174 2.32 -0.03 -15.08
CA LYS A 174 2.27 1.34 -15.60
C LYS A 174 2.76 2.31 -14.55
N ILE A 175 3.49 3.32 -15.00
CA ILE A 175 3.97 4.42 -14.16
C ILE A 175 3.35 5.71 -14.68
N PHE A 176 2.82 6.49 -13.76
CA PHE A 176 2.20 7.78 -14.04
C PHE A 176 2.88 8.83 -13.19
N LEU A 177 3.43 9.86 -13.81
CA LEU A 177 3.91 11.04 -13.09
C LEU A 177 2.77 12.01 -12.84
N SER A 178 2.77 12.59 -11.66
CA SER A 178 1.93 13.71 -11.28
C SER A 178 2.42 14.99 -11.96
N ASP A 179 1.51 15.80 -12.49
CA ASP A 179 1.80 17.17 -12.90
C ASP A 179 1.21 18.11 -11.85
N SER A 180 1.94 18.29 -10.76
CA SER A 180 1.58 19.18 -9.65
C SER A 180 0.15 18.91 -9.12
N ALA A 181 -0.24 17.64 -9.01
CA ALA A 181 -1.58 17.17 -8.63
C ALA A 181 -2.74 17.61 -9.56
N LEU A 182 -2.46 18.24 -10.68
CA LEU A 182 -3.49 18.69 -11.63
C LEU A 182 -3.87 17.62 -12.67
N SER A 183 -2.94 16.70 -12.95
CA SER A 183 -3.15 15.56 -13.84
C SER A 183 -2.06 14.52 -13.69
N PHE A 184 -2.29 13.33 -14.22
CA PHE A 184 -1.28 12.28 -14.32
C PHE A 184 -1.01 11.95 -15.79
N HIS A 185 0.25 11.65 -16.11
CA HIS A 185 0.61 11.20 -17.46
C HIS A 185 1.48 9.93 -17.40
N GLU A 186 1.16 8.98 -18.28
CA GLU A 186 1.86 7.69 -18.32
C GLU A 186 3.24 7.84 -18.95
N ILE A 187 4.27 7.39 -18.25
CA ILE A 187 5.66 7.44 -18.70
C ILE A 187 6.28 6.06 -18.94
N THR A 188 5.54 4.97 -18.77
CA THR A 188 6.06 3.60 -18.83
C THR A 188 6.92 3.35 -20.08
N SER A 189 6.52 3.88 -21.23
CA SER A 189 7.24 3.70 -22.49
C SER A 189 8.58 4.46 -22.59
N THR A 190 8.80 5.44 -21.73
CA THR A 190 10.05 6.20 -21.67
C THR A 190 11.04 5.61 -20.67
N THR A 191 10.58 4.73 -19.80
CA THR A 191 11.41 3.95 -18.87
C THR A 191 11.93 2.69 -19.59
N ASN A 192 13.04 2.15 -19.16
CA ASN A 192 13.55 0.86 -19.67
C ASN A 192 12.90 -0.35 -18.96
N ILE A 193 11.74 -0.15 -18.33
CA ILE A 193 11.06 -1.19 -17.57
C ILE A 193 10.25 -2.06 -18.53
N SER A 194 10.47 -3.38 -18.47
CA SER A 194 9.76 -4.36 -19.27
C SER A 194 9.32 -5.54 -18.42
N GLU A 195 8.01 -5.59 -18.13
CA GLU A 195 7.35 -6.67 -17.38
C GLU A 195 6.39 -7.47 -18.27
N LEU A 196 6.79 -7.67 -19.55
CA LEU A 196 6.01 -8.45 -20.51
C LEU A 196 5.88 -9.90 -20.06
N SER A 197 4.70 -10.49 -20.23
CA SER A 197 4.39 -11.88 -19.84
C SER A 197 4.55 -12.21 -18.36
N LYS A 198 4.74 -11.23 -17.50
CA LYS A 198 4.83 -11.41 -16.05
C LYS A 198 3.47 -11.21 -15.39
N LEU A 199 3.36 -11.62 -14.13
CA LEU A 199 2.12 -11.58 -13.37
C LEU A 199 2.35 -10.89 -12.03
N PRO A 200 2.50 -9.56 -12.00
CA PRO A 200 2.79 -8.83 -10.77
C PRO A 200 1.60 -8.86 -9.81
N PHE A 201 1.89 -9.12 -8.54
CA PHE A 201 0.95 -8.93 -7.44
C PHE A 201 1.11 -7.58 -6.78
N CYS A 202 2.35 -7.21 -6.49
CA CYS A 202 2.65 -5.92 -5.91
C CYS A 202 3.98 -5.38 -6.43
N ALA A 203 4.16 -4.09 -6.26
CA ALA A 203 5.41 -3.41 -6.52
C ALA A 203 5.60 -2.32 -5.46
N SER A 204 6.85 -1.94 -5.22
CA SER A 204 7.18 -0.91 -4.25
C SER A 204 8.37 -0.10 -4.73
N PHE A 205 8.29 1.20 -4.47
CA PHE A 205 9.42 2.09 -4.57
C PHE A 205 10.25 2.05 -3.28
N VAL A 206 11.55 1.97 -3.40
CA VAL A 206 12.50 1.94 -2.27
C VAL A 206 13.89 2.33 -2.76
N ASP A 207 14.60 3.17 -2.03
CA ASP A 207 16.01 3.48 -2.31
C ASP A 207 16.87 2.31 -1.79
N ILE A 208 17.29 1.40 -2.68
CA ILE A 208 17.98 0.16 -2.33
C ILE A 208 19.50 0.41 -2.18
N ASP A 209 20.05 1.32 -2.98
CA ASP A 209 21.49 1.57 -3.03
C ASP A 209 21.93 2.84 -2.29
N ASN A 210 20.98 3.54 -1.64
CA ASN A 210 21.16 4.78 -0.87
C ASN A 210 21.71 5.95 -1.73
N ASN A 211 21.24 6.05 -2.96
CA ASN A 211 21.59 7.14 -3.87
C ASN A 211 20.60 8.32 -3.81
N ASN A 212 19.58 8.26 -2.95
CA ASN A 212 18.44 9.18 -2.79
C ASN A 212 17.48 9.21 -3.99
N LEU A 213 17.52 8.20 -4.84
CA LEU A 213 16.53 7.97 -5.89
C LEU A 213 15.74 6.71 -5.54
N LEU A 214 14.44 6.73 -5.78
CA LEU A 214 13.61 5.57 -5.49
C LEU A 214 13.73 4.55 -6.63
N ASP A 215 14.22 3.37 -6.28
CA ASP A 215 14.29 2.19 -7.14
C ASP A 215 12.96 1.45 -7.15
N LEU A 216 12.81 0.47 -8.02
CA LEU A 216 11.59 -0.29 -8.15
C LEU A 216 11.83 -1.79 -7.93
N TYR A 217 11.07 -2.38 -6.99
CA TYR A 217 10.97 -3.82 -6.81
C TYR A 217 9.58 -4.31 -7.17
N ILE A 218 9.49 -5.40 -7.96
CA ILE A 218 8.23 -6.00 -8.42
C ILE A 218 8.19 -7.46 -8.01
N ALA A 219 7.17 -7.82 -7.22
CA ALA A 219 6.89 -9.19 -6.83
C ALA A 219 5.91 -9.84 -7.82
N ASN A 220 6.39 -10.82 -8.55
CA ASN A 220 5.63 -11.56 -9.56
C ASN A 220 5.13 -12.90 -9.03
N ASP A 221 3.97 -13.33 -9.51
CA ASP A 221 3.36 -14.62 -9.22
C ASP A 221 4.01 -15.76 -10.04
N LYS A 222 3.83 -16.98 -9.55
CA LYS A 222 4.23 -18.22 -10.19
C LYS A 222 5.75 -18.28 -10.51
N SER A 223 6.09 -18.76 -11.70
CA SER A 223 7.47 -18.94 -12.14
C SER A 223 8.08 -17.72 -12.83
N SER A 224 7.40 -16.56 -12.80
CA SER A 224 7.81 -15.37 -13.57
C SER A 224 9.09 -14.70 -13.02
N GLY A 225 9.53 -15.03 -11.81
CA GLY A 225 10.65 -14.35 -11.16
C GLY A 225 10.35 -12.88 -10.82
N ASN A 226 10.87 -12.42 -9.70
CA ASN A 226 10.73 -11.01 -9.31
C ASN A 226 11.68 -10.13 -10.12
N SER A 227 11.40 -8.84 -10.18
CA SER A 227 12.21 -7.86 -10.90
C SER A 227 12.66 -6.75 -9.97
N MET A 228 13.85 -6.23 -10.21
CA MET A 228 14.39 -5.07 -9.52
C MET A 228 15.04 -4.15 -10.56
N TYR A 229 14.73 -2.86 -10.49
CA TYR A 229 15.22 -1.83 -11.39
C TYR A 229 15.81 -0.70 -10.57
N TYR A 230 17.04 -0.32 -10.87
CA TYR A 230 17.67 0.85 -10.29
C TYR A 230 17.27 2.12 -11.06
N ASN A 231 16.92 3.15 -10.30
CA ASN A 231 16.71 4.48 -10.83
C ASN A 231 18.07 5.20 -10.98
N ASN A 232 18.44 5.55 -12.19
CA ASN A 232 19.71 6.20 -12.50
C ASN A 232 19.56 7.74 -12.65
N GLY A 233 18.39 8.30 -12.31
CA GLY A 233 18.15 9.74 -12.38
C GLY A 233 18.04 10.32 -13.79
N ASN A 234 17.81 9.50 -14.80
CA ASN A 234 17.63 9.92 -16.19
C ASN A 234 16.13 9.76 -16.55
N LEU A 235 15.30 10.70 -16.12
CA LEU A 235 13.92 10.85 -16.60
C LEU A 235 13.87 11.81 -17.78
#